data_0b026214d450fa6c6644605d64930373
#
_entry.id   0b026214d450fa6c6644605d64930373
#
_cell.length_a   1.000
_cell.length_b   1.000
_cell.length_c   1.000
_cell.angle_alpha   90.00
_cell.angle_beta   90.00
_cell.angle_gamma   90.00
#
_symmetry.space_group_name_H-M   'P 1'
#
loop_
_entity.id
_entity.type
_entity.pdbx_description
1 polymer ?
#
loop_
_entity_poly.entity_id
_entity_poly.type
_entity_poly.pdbx_seq_one_letter_code
_entity_poly.pdbx_strand_id
1 'polypeptide(L)'
;MTTQTLDKARTDVRGNSALAWPDQIFQKLCEADVRQVVYVPDAGHARLIELCQSKMNATVLTTEEEGIGILAGAWLGGQRGVLLMQSSGVGNCINTLSLAKVCAFPLVMLVTMRGQWGEMNPWQVPMGRITGENLLGRCHRL
;
A
#
# COMPACT_ATOMS: atom_id res chain seq x y z
N MET A 1 31.94 -4.11 -15.35
CA MET A 1 31.51 -2.70 -15.37
C MET A 1 30.33 -2.60 -14.44
N THR A 2 30.56 -2.07 -13.26
CA THR A 2 29.64 -2.06 -12.13
C THR A 2 28.72 -0.83 -12.24
N THR A 3 27.45 -1.04 -12.41
CA THR A 3 26.44 0.04 -12.43
C THR A 3 26.21 0.48 -11.00
N GLN A 4 26.83 1.54 -10.55
CA GLN A 4 26.51 2.21 -9.30
C GLN A 4 25.16 2.92 -9.47
N THR A 5 24.19 2.43 -8.76
CA THR A 5 22.87 3.03 -8.63
C THR A 5 23.02 4.37 -7.92
N LEU A 6 22.64 5.45 -8.60
CA LEU A 6 22.65 6.81 -8.07
C LEU A 6 21.52 6.97 -7.04
N ASP A 7 21.85 6.67 -5.78
CA ASP A 7 21.05 7.07 -4.64
C ASP A 7 21.40 8.54 -4.30
N LYS A 8 20.76 9.46 -5.02
CA LYS A 8 20.88 10.89 -4.74
C LYS A 8 19.83 11.26 -3.68
N ALA A 9 20.21 11.14 -2.41
CA ALA A 9 19.51 11.78 -1.32
C ALA A 9 19.35 13.28 -1.65
N ARG A 10 18.10 13.74 -1.80
CA ARG A 10 17.78 15.17 -1.86
C ARG A 10 18.07 15.77 -0.49
N THR A 11 19.19 16.44 -0.34
CA THR A 11 19.46 17.29 0.82
C THR A 11 18.59 18.54 0.72
N ASP A 12 17.72 18.73 1.71
CA ASP A 12 17.03 20.00 1.92
C ASP A 12 18.06 21.06 2.36
N VAL A 13 17.83 22.31 1.97
CA VAL A 13 18.73 23.47 2.16
C VAL A 13 19.10 23.75 3.64
N ARG A 14 18.54 22.99 4.60
CA ARG A 14 18.79 23.09 6.04
C ARG A 14 19.63 21.98 6.66
N GLY A 15 20.31 21.17 5.86
CA GLY A 15 21.26 20.19 6.39
C GLY A 15 20.63 19.00 7.18
N ASN A 16 19.32 18.86 7.16
CA ASN A 16 18.61 17.72 7.72
C ASN A 16 18.25 16.77 6.57
N SER A 17 18.88 15.61 6.49
CA SER A 17 18.50 14.58 5.53
C SER A 17 17.09 14.06 5.91
N ALA A 18 16.07 14.65 5.30
CA ALA A 18 14.72 14.15 5.48
C ALA A 18 14.68 12.69 5.01
N LEU A 19 14.19 11.81 5.86
CA LEU A 19 13.98 10.40 5.52
C LEU A 19 13.16 10.29 4.23
N ALA A 20 13.49 9.33 3.38
CA ALA A 20 12.69 9.03 2.21
C ALA A 20 11.26 8.63 2.64
N TRP A 21 10.27 8.91 1.80
CA TRP A 21 8.86 8.65 2.13
C TRP A 21 8.58 7.20 2.58
N PRO A 22 9.22 6.14 2.04
CA PRO A 22 8.96 4.77 2.52
C PRO A 22 9.41 4.58 3.96
N ASP A 23 10.55 5.18 4.33
CA ASP A 23 11.10 5.11 5.69
C ASP A 23 10.19 5.86 6.69
N GLN A 24 9.63 7.01 6.28
CA GLN A 24 8.67 7.76 7.09
C GLN A 24 7.38 6.97 7.31
N ILE A 25 6.81 6.38 6.25
CA ILE A 25 5.61 5.54 6.34
C ILE A 25 5.89 4.33 7.25
N PHE A 26 7.02 3.65 7.04
CA PHE A 26 7.40 2.52 7.89
C PHE A 26 7.46 2.88 9.37
N GLN A 27 8.04 4.04 9.73
CA GLN A 27 8.03 4.51 11.11
C GLN A 27 6.61 4.69 11.64
N LYS A 28 5.71 5.29 10.85
CA LYS A 28 4.30 5.46 11.25
C LYS A 28 3.57 4.15 11.43
N LEU A 29 3.83 3.16 10.59
CA LEU A 29 3.27 1.82 10.75
C LEU A 29 3.76 1.16 12.04
N CYS A 30 5.05 1.30 12.37
CA CYS A 30 5.61 0.82 13.64
C CYS A 30 4.99 1.52 14.86
N GLU A 31 4.88 2.86 14.83
CA GLU A 31 4.25 3.67 15.88
C GLU A 31 2.79 3.27 16.12
N ALA A 32 2.08 2.90 15.05
CA ALA A 32 0.70 2.45 15.11
C ALA A 32 0.52 0.98 15.51
N ASP A 33 1.60 0.27 15.88
CA ASP A 33 1.61 -1.17 16.18
C ASP A 33 1.01 -2.04 15.04
N VAL A 34 1.30 -1.68 13.79
CA VAL A 34 0.96 -2.51 12.63
C VAL A 34 1.87 -3.73 12.62
N ARG A 35 1.27 -4.92 12.65
CA ARG A 35 1.99 -6.19 12.70
C ARG A 35 1.86 -7.02 11.45
N GLN A 36 0.77 -6.81 10.69
CA GLN A 36 0.49 -7.55 9.46
C GLN A 36 0.64 -6.63 8.26
N VAL A 37 1.47 -7.02 7.32
CA VAL A 37 1.61 -6.34 6.03
C VAL A 37 1.33 -7.35 4.93
N VAL A 38 0.32 -7.10 4.14
CA VAL A 38 -0.05 -7.96 3.02
C VAL A 38 0.12 -7.17 1.72
N TYR A 39 0.67 -7.80 0.68
CA TYR A 39 1.01 -7.05 -0.53
C TYR A 39 1.08 -7.92 -1.78
N VAL A 40 0.72 -7.33 -2.91
CA VAL A 40 1.14 -7.81 -4.22
C VAL A 40 2.44 -7.07 -4.57
N PRO A 41 3.50 -7.79 -5.03
CA PRO A 41 4.79 -7.15 -5.33
C PRO A 41 4.65 -6.00 -6.32
N ASP A 42 5.15 -4.82 -5.95
CA ASP A 42 5.09 -3.59 -6.73
C ASP A 42 6.37 -2.77 -6.58
N ALA A 43 6.91 -2.31 -7.70
CA ALA A 43 8.13 -1.50 -7.72
C ALA A 43 7.97 -0.18 -6.94
N GLY A 44 6.75 0.41 -6.94
CA GLY A 44 6.45 1.64 -6.20
C GLY A 44 6.56 1.48 -4.69
N HIS A 45 6.29 0.27 -4.18
CA HIS A 45 6.40 -0.06 -2.76
C HIS A 45 7.67 -0.83 -2.39
N ALA A 46 8.59 -1.12 -3.32
CA ALA A 46 9.71 -2.03 -3.10
C ALA A 46 10.48 -1.76 -1.80
N ARG A 47 10.88 -0.50 -1.57
CA ARG A 47 11.59 -0.10 -0.34
C ARG A 47 10.75 -0.28 0.92
N LEU A 48 9.46 0.06 0.87
CA LEU A 48 8.56 -0.09 2.01
C LEU A 48 8.33 -1.57 2.34
N ILE A 49 8.17 -2.42 1.32
CA ILE A 49 8.03 -3.87 1.48
C ILE A 49 9.27 -4.46 2.16
N GLU A 50 10.47 -4.10 1.69
CA GLU A 50 11.73 -4.53 2.29
C GLU A 50 11.82 -4.18 3.78
N LEU A 51 11.49 -2.93 4.14
CA LEU A 51 11.46 -2.48 5.52
C LEU A 51 10.45 -3.27 6.36
N CYS A 52 9.24 -3.47 5.84
CA CYS A 52 8.20 -4.23 6.54
C CYS A 52 8.60 -5.70 6.74
N GLN A 53 9.21 -6.34 5.75
CA GLN A 53 9.71 -7.71 5.87
C GLN A 53 10.73 -7.88 6.99
N SER A 54 11.47 -6.83 7.32
CA SER A 54 12.48 -6.88 8.39
C SER A 54 11.90 -6.89 9.80
N LYS A 55 10.65 -6.46 9.99
CA LYS A 55 10.10 -6.18 11.33
C LYS A 55 8.66 -6.64 11.57
N MET A 56 7.92 -6.89 10.50
CA MET A 56 6.49 -7.21 10.52
C MET A 56 6.25 -8.57 9.87
N ASN A 57 5.08 -9.14 10.10
CA ASN A 57 4.65 -10.32 9.36
C ASN A 57 4.21 -9.89 7.97
N ALA A 58 5.08 -10.05 6.98
CA ALA A 58 4.87 -9.60 5.61
C ALA A 58 4.49 -10.78 4.72
N THR A 59 3.26 -10.79 4.19
CA THR A 59 2.71 -11.87 3.37
C THR A 59 2.54 -11.42 1.93
N VAL A 60 3.12 -12.16 1.00
CA VAL A 60 2.90 -11.99 -0.43
C VAL A 60 1.55 -12.58 -0.81
N LEU A 61 0.77 -11.82 -1.58
CA LEU A 61 -0.55 -12.23 -2.05
C LEU A 61 -0.50 -12.73 -3.50
N THR A 62 -1.43 -13.60 -3.86
CA THR A 62 -1.72 -13.97 -5.24
C THR A 62 -2.55 -12.89 -5.92
N THR A 63 -3.58 -12.39 -5.21
CA THR A 63 -4.44 -11.28 -5.65
C THR A 63 -4.73 -10.35 -4.46
N GLU A 64 -5.06 -9.10 -4.74
CA GLU A 64 -5.24 -8.08 -3.71
C GLU A 64 -6.43 -8.34 -2.80
N GLU A 65 -7.47 -8.99 -3.30
CA GLU A 65 -8.67 -9.32 -2.53
C GLU A 65 -8.40 -10.30 -1.37
N GLU A 66 -7.41 -11.20 -1.52
CA GLU A 66 -6.96 -12.07 -0.42
C GLU A 66 -6.51 -11.25 0.79
N GLY A 67 -5.85 -10.12 0.52
CA GLY A 67 -5.35 -9.21 1.55
C GLY A 67 -6.45 -8.66 2.44
N ILE A 68 -7.62 -8.37 1.89
CA ILE A 68 -8.77 -7.88 2.67
C ILE A 68 -9.23 -8.97 3.64
N GLY A 69 -9.32 -10.22 3.19
CA GLY A 69 -9.68 -11.37 4.03
C GLY A 69 -8.67 -11.62 5.15
N ILE A 70 -7.37 -11.60 4.83
CA ILE A 70 -6.29 -11.76 5.81
C ILE A 70 -6.33 -10.64 6.86
N LEU A 71 -6.51 -9.38 6.45
CA LEU A 71 -6.58 -8.25 7.37
C LEU A 71 -7.84 -8.25 8.23
N ALA A 72 -8.98 -8.73 7.71
CA ALA A 72 -10.16 -8.96 8.51
C ALA A 72 -9.90 -10.02 9.60
N GLY A 73 -9.24 -11.13 9.26
CA GLY A 73 -8.82 -12.15 10.21
C GLY A 73 -7.82 -11.63 11.24
N ALA A 74 -6.84 -10.84 10.81
CA ALA A 74 -5.87 -10.19 11.70
C ALA A 74 -6.55 -9.27 12.72
N TRP A 75 -7.53 -8.48 12.27
CA TRP A 75 -8.32 -7.61 13.14
C TRP A 75 -9.12 -8.40 14.17
N LEU A 76 -9.78 -9.49 13.77
CA LEU A 76 -10.46 -10.39 14.71
C LEU A 76 -9.50 -11.01 15.72
N GLY A 77 -8.26 -11.25 15.32
CA GLY A 77 -7.17 -11.70 16.19
C GLY A 77 -6.51 -10.58 17.02
N GLY A 78 -7.05 -9.35 17.00
CA GLY A 78 -6.53 -8.21 17.76
C GLY A 78 -5.27 -7.56 17.18
N GLN A 79 -4.95 -7.80 15.90
CA GLN A 79 -3.78 -7.23 15.23
C GLN A 79 -4.19 -6.19 14.18
N ARG A 80 -3.35 -5.17 14.03
CA ARG A 80 -3.48 -4.18 12.98
C ARG A 80 -2.68 -4.57 11.75
N GLY A 81 -3.21 -4.23 10.57
CA GLY A 81 -2.52 -4.50 9.33
C GLY A 81 -2.70 -3.44 8.26
N VAL A 82 -1.91 -3.56 7.20
CA VAL A 82 -1.92 -2.70 6.03
C VAL A 82 -1.81 -3.53 4.75
N LEU A 83 -2.55 -3.14 3.72
CA LEU A 83 -2.47 -3.70 2.38
C LEU A 83 -1.72 -2.74 1.45
N LEU A 84 -0.66 -3.25 0.81
CA LEU A 84 0.10 -2.51 -0.20
C LEU A 84 -0.25 -3.05 -1.58
N MET A 85 -0.66 -2.17 -2.50
CA MET A 85 -1.06 -2.56 -3.85
C MET A 85 -0.93 -1.43 -4.87
N GLN A 86 -1.06 -1.74 -6.14
CA GLN A 86 -1.26 -0.77 -7.21
C GLN A 86 -2.74 -0.39 -7.35
N SER A 87 -3.01 0.70 -8.06
CA SER A 87 -4.37 1.10 -8.41
C SER A 87 -5.14 0.05 -9.23
N SER A 88 -4.44 -0.77 -10.03
CA SER A 88 -5.05 -1.93 -10.71
C SER A 88 -5.63 -2.94 -9.73
N GLY A 89 -4.97 -3.16 -8.60
CA GLY A 89 -5.44 -4.06 -7.55
C GLY A 89 -6.71 -3.60 -6.85
N VAL A 90 -6.96 -2.28 -6.81
CA VAL A 90 -8.23 -1.74 -6.32
C VAL A 90 -9.40 -2.28 -7.14
N GLY A 91 -9.21 -2.46 -8.45
CA GLY A 91 -10.23 -3.07 -9.33
C GLY A 91 -10.60 -4.48 -8.89
N ASN A 92 -9.62 -5.30 -8.50
CA ASN A 92 -9.85 -6.66 -8.01
C ASN A 92 -10.60 -6.68 -6.66
N CYS A 93 -10.48 -5.61 -5.88
CA CYS A 93 -11.06 -5.51 -4.55
C CYS A 93 -12.47 -4.92 -4.49
N ILE A 94 -13.05 -4.44 -5.60
CA ILE A 94 -14.28 -3.63 -5.60
C ILE A 94 -15.41 -4.30 -4.82
N ASN A 95 -15.65 -5.58 -5.03
CA ASN A 95 -16.68 -6.32 -4.28
C ASN A 95 -16.27 -6.56 -2.83
N THR A 96 -15.03 -7.00 -2.61
CA THR A 96 -14.52 -7.43 -1.29
C THR A 96 -14.36 -6.26 -0.32
N LEU A 97 -14.14 -5.04 -0.82
CA LEU A 97 -14.14 -3.81 0.00
C LEU A 97 -15.44 -3.59 0.77
N SER A 98 -16.55 -4.16 0.28
CA SER A 98 -17.83 -4.10 1.02
C SER A 98 -17.78 -4.81 2.37
N LEU A 99 -16.90 -5.81 2.55
CA LEU A 99 -16.70 -6.50 3.82
C LEU A 99 -16.23 -5.56 4.92
N ALA A 100 -15.27 -4.68 4.62
CA ALA A 100 -14.77 -3.71 5.59
C ALA A 100 -15.90 -2.83 6.12
N LYS A 101 -16.82 -2.43 5.24
CA LYS A 101 -17.99 -1.61 5.61
C LYS A 101 -19.05 -2.41 6.37
N VAL A 102 -19.42 -3.58 5.88
CA VAL A 102 -20.51 -4.38 6.47
C VAL A 102 -20.09 -4.99 7.81
N CYS A 103 -18.84 -5.45 7.91
CA CYS A 103 -18.29 -6.05 9.13
C CYS A 103 -17.62 -5.02 10.06
N ALA A 104 -17.60 -3.75 9.69
CA ALA A 104 -17.08 -2.63 10.49
C ALA A 104 -15.66 -2.86 11.02
N PHE A 105 -14.75 -3.43 10.21
CA PHE A 105 -13.33 -3.51 10.56
C PHE A 105 -12.52 -2.44 9.85
N PRO A 106 -11.45 -1.89 10.50
CA PRO A 106 -10.59 -0.90 9.89
C PRO A 106 -9.74 -1.52 8.79
N LEU A 107 -9.65 -0.87 7.65
CA LEU A 107 -8.83 -1.28 6.52
C LEU A 107 -7.95 -0.10 6.08
N VAL A 108 -6.64 -0.26 6.20
CA VAL A 108 -5.66 0.70 5.69
C VAL A 108 -5.04 0.13 4.42
N MET A 109 -5.09 0.91 3.35
CA MET A 109 -4.50 0.56 2.06
C MET A 109 -3.56 1.67 1.60
N LEU A 110 -2.36 1.30 1.17
CA LEU A 110 -1.43 2.20 0.48
C LEU A 110 -1.42 1.80 -0.98
N VAL A 111 -1.81 2.74 -1.83
CA VAL A 111 -2.03 2.49 -3.26
C VAL A 111 -1.06 3.31 -4.10
N THR A 112 -0.18 2.64 -4.85
CA THR A 112 0.60 3.30 -5.89
C THR A 112 -0.26 3.53 -7.12
N MET A 113 -0.35 4.77 -7.56
CA MET A 113 -1.20 5.14 -8.68
C MET A 113 -0.54 4.80 -10.02
N ARG A 114 -1.28 4.08 -10.87
CA ARG A 114 -0.96 3.85 -12.26
C ARG A 114 -1.86 4.71 -13.14
N GLY A 115 -1.46 4.94 -14.39
CA GLY A 115 -2.29 5.63 -15.35
C GLY A 115 -2.37 7.15 -15.20
N GLN A 116 -1.49 7.76 -14.37
CA GLN A 116 -1.47 9.21 -14.17
C GLN A 116 -0.43 9.89 -15.04
N TRP A 117 0.86 9.70 -14.76
CA TRP A 117 1.94 10.39 -15.45
C TRP A 117 2.88 9.39 -16.13
N GLY A 118 3.12 9.57 -17.43
CA GLY A 118 4.08 8.76 -18.17
C GLY A 118 3.77 7.27 -18.19
N GLU A 119 2.50 6.88 -18.06
CA GLU A 119 2.10 5.47 -18.05
C GLU A 119 2.36 4.81 -19.41
N MET A 120 3.23 3.82 -19.40
CA MET A 120 3.60 3.08 -20.60
C MET A 120 2.61 1.96 -20.95
N ASN A 121 1.76 1.57 -19.98
CA ASN A 121 0.76 0.52 -20.15
C ASN A 121 -0.64 1.14 -20.27
N PRO A 122 -1.17 1.37 -21.47
CA PRO A 122 -2.43 2.10 -21.67
C PRO A 122 -3.64 1.51 -20.93
N TRP A 123 -3.66 0.20 -20.72
CA TRP A 123 -4.74 -0.50 -19.99
C TRP A 123 -4.79 -0.14 -18.50
N GLN A 124 -3.75 0.46 -17.93
CA GLN A 124 -3.74 0.93 -16.54
C GLN A 124 -4.47 2.27 -16.35
N VAL A 125 -4.63 3.03 -17.44
CA VAL A 125 -5.19 4.39 -17.40
C VAL A 125 -6.65 4.40 -16.93
N PRO A 126 -7.56 3.53 -17.43
CA PRO A 126 -8.95 3.53 -16.98
C PRO A 126 -9.08 3.31 -15.48
N MET A 127 -8.37 2.30 -14.96
CA MET A 127 -8.42 1.98 -13.52
C MET A 127 -7.81 3.08 -12.66
N GLY A 128 -6.69 3.68 -13.10
CA GLY A 128 -6.06 4.80 -12.41
C GLY A 128 -7.00 5.99 -12.25
N ARG A 129 -7.81 6.30 -13.27
CA ARG A 129 -8.77 7.41 -13.24
C ARG A 129 -9.90 7.21 -12.24
N ILE A 130 -10.41 5.99 -12.11
CA ILE A 130 -11.57 5.70 -11.26
C ILE A 130 -11.21 5.23 -9.85
N THR A 131 -9.94 4.96 -9.56
CA THR A 131 -9.49 4.44 -8.27
C THR A 131 -9.90 5.35 -7.11
N GLY A 132 -9.69 6.66 -7.23
CA GLY A 132 -10.07 7.63 -6.20
C GLY A 132 -11.57 7.62 -5.91
N GLU A 133 -12.40 7.63 -6.94
CA GLU A 133 -13.86 7.61 -6.82
C GLU A 133 -14.37 6.32 -6.19
N ASN A 134 -13.81 5.17 -6.59
CA ASN A 134 -14.17 3.88 -6.01
C ASN A 134 -13.84 3.79 -4.52
N LEU A 135 -12.67 4.28 -4.11
CA LEU A 135 -12.27 4.29 -2.70
C LEU A 135 -13.11 5.29 -1.90
N LEU A 136 -13.31 6.51 -2.40
CA LEU A 136 -14.11 7.54 -1.73
C LEU A 136 -15.56 7.13 -1.60
N GLY A 137 -16.18 6.57 -2.65
CA GLY A 137 -17.57 6.15 -2.62
C GLY A 137 -17.87 5.01 -1.64
N ARG A 138 -16.86 4.21 -1.26
CA ARG A 138 -17.01 3.06 -0.38
C ARG A 138 -16.49 3.28 1.05
N CYS A 139 -15.51 4.18 1.21
CA CYS A 139 -14.91 4.50 2.52
C CYS A 139 -15.53 5.72 3.21
N HIS A 140 -16.18 6.62 2.47
CA HIS A 140 -16.79 7.83 3.01
C HIS A 140 -18.22 7.60 3.48
N ARG A 141 -18.38 6.98 4.62
CA ARG A 141 -19.47 7.15 5.62
C ARG A 141 -19.27 6.11 6.73
N LEU A 142 -18.34 6.41 7.59
CA LEU A 142 -18.39 5.92 8.97
C LEU A 142 -18.79 7.11 9.83
#